data_dfb05fd7cdbf3d6b414cfdb8e3549ddf
#
_entry.id   dfb05fd7cdbf3d6b414cfdb8e3549ddf
#
_cell.length_a   1.000
_cell.length_b   1.000
_cell.length_c   1.000
_cell.angle_alpha   90.00
_cell.angle_beta   90.00
_cell.angle_gamma   90.00
#
_symmetry.space_group_name_H-M   'P 1'
#
loop_
_entity.id
_entity.type
_entity.pdbx_description
1 polymer ?
#
loop_
_entity_poly.entity_id
_entity_poly.type
_entity_poly.pdbx_seq_one_letter_code
_entity_poly.pdbx_strand_id
1 'polypeptide(L)'
;HRLSINGIDKGSDQPLFINNNILICNGEIYNYKQLIEKYDIKTKTNSDCEIIIHMYEKFGFEKMIQIIDGVFAFILIDCSICEEPKLFVSRDSYGVRPLYIAHRESTNSTIFSSTLSQVSPHFTVKQFTPGTWSQYSLNKVWSHVSSNTFFNVYSIQSSNNNYDFIKNNASITAMTTMYKDIIYYNLSNAVQKRVDNTDRPIACLLSGGLDSSLITSLVCNYYQTETRKLETYSIGMQGSEDLRYAKIVADFLGTKHTEIVVCEEDFYAAIPQVIKSIESFDTTSVRASVGNYLVAKYIAQHSDAKVLFNGDGSDEVCGGYMYFHYAPNEYEFDLECKRLLNEIHYFDVLRSDRCISSNGLEARTPFLDKAFVSMYLSIPASIRCHKTNNQNEKYLLRSAFSNMGLLPDEVLWRTKEAFSDGISSKDKSWYQIIQSRVKNDISDKVLLCERIKYKYCRPDTAEQLYYREIYEKEFHTVKYLNTECIPHFWMPRFVDATDSSARTLDIYKKVNSK
;
A
#
# COMPACT_ATOMS: atom_id res chain seq x y z
N HIS A 1 -0.10 -6.37 20.88
CA HIS A 1 -0.98 -5.20 20.86
C HIS A 1 -1.98 -5.34 19.70
N ARG A 2 -3.21 -4.91 19.92
CA ARG A 2 -4.29 -4.92 18.95
C ARG A 2 -4.76 -3.48 18.73
N LEU A 3 -4.94 -3.05 17.46
CA LEU A 3 -5.46 -1.72 17.15
C LEU A 3 -6.96 -1.58 17.42
N SER A 4 -7.71 -2.68 17.36
CA SER A 4 -9.16 -2.76 17.65
C SER A 4 -9.99 -1.83 16.75
N ILE A 5 -10.09 -2.18 15.48
CA ILE A 5 -10.94 -1.48 14.52
C ILE A 5 -12.36 -2.04 14.54
N ASN A 6 -12.49 -3.37 14.50
CA ASN A 6 -13.75 -4.10 14.68
C ASN A 6 -13.73 -4.90 15.98
N GLY A 7 -14.89 -5.02 16.67
CA GLY A 7 -14.97 -5.74 17.93
C GLY A 7 -14.10 -5.11 19.02
N ILE A 8 -14.47 -3.93 19.48
CA ILE A 8 -13.69 -3.14 20.44
C ILE A 8 -13.82 -3.64 21.89
N ASP A 9 -14.63 -4.67 22.10
CA ASP A 9 -14.82 -5.31 23.39
C ASP A 9 -13.70 -6.34 23.72
N LYS A 10 -13.59 -6.70 25.02
CA LYS A 10 -12.59 -7.66 25.49
C LYS A 10 -12.78 -9.07 24.92
N GLY A 11 -13.99 -9.47 24.54
CA GLY A 11 -14.27 -10.78 23.94
C GLY A 11 -13.60 -10.96 22.60
N SER A 12 -13.27 -9.85 21.95
CA SER A 12 -12.59 -9.80 20.64
C SER A 12 -11.07 -9.69 20.76
N ASP A 13 -10.49 -9.74 21.96
CA ASP A 13 -9.03 -9.70 22.13
C ASP A 13 -8.38 -10.97 21.60
N GLN A 14 -7.19 -10.81 21.04
CA GLN A 14 -6.42 -11.91 20.46
C GLN A 14 -5.34 -12.42 21.45
N PRO A 15 -5.00 -13.73 21.37
CA PRO A 15 -5.45 -14.72 20.40
C PRO A 15 -6.92 -15.13 20.60
N LEU A 16 -7.64 -15.35 19.48
CA LEU A 16 -8.99 -15.89 19.51
C LEU A 16 -8.93 -17.40 19.75
N PHE A 17 -9.65 -17.86 20.76
CA PHE A 17 -9.78 -19.29 21.10
C PHE A 17 -11.20 -19.75 20.79
N ILE A 18 -11.39 -20.42 19.65
CA ILE A 18 -12.71 -20.86 19.20
C ILE A 18 -12.64 -22.34 18.85
N ASN A 19 -13.49 -23.13 19.51
CA ASN A 19 -13.44 -24.58 19.46
C ASN A 19 -12.01 -25.08 19.78
N ASN A 20 -11.37 -25.82 18.86
CA ASN A 20 -9.99 -26.29 19.02
C ASN A 20 -8.99 -25.47 18.18
N ASN A 21 -9.36 -24.25 17.79
CA ASN A 21 -8.53 -23.39 16.95
C ASN A 21 -8.06 -22.16 17.71
N ILE A 22 -6.83 -21.74 17.41
CA ILE A 22 -6.22 -20.52 17.96
C ILE A 22 -5.84 -19.63 16.79
N LEU A 23 -6.29 -18.36 16.79
CA LEU A 23 -6.00 -17.40 15.72
C LEU A 23 -5.38 -16.13 16.27
N ILE A 24 -4.29 -15.69 15.62
CA ILE A 24 -3.77 -14.32 15.72
C ILE A 24 -3.80 -13.73 14.31
N CYS A 25 -4.38 -12.55 14.16
CA CYS A 25 -4.50 -11.86 12.87
C CYS A 25 -4.16 -10.38 13.02
N ASN A 26 -3.25 -9.89 12.21
CA ASN A 26 -3.06 -8.48 11.94
C ASN A 26 -3.76 -8.17 10.62
N GLY A 27 -4.97 -7.62 10.66
CA GLY A 27 -5.71 -7.36 9.43
C GLY A 27 -7.20 -7.16 9.63
N GLU A 28 -7.91 -7.07 8.53
CA GLU A 28 -9.35 -6.88 8.42
C GLU A 28 -9.92 -7.78 7.32
N ILE A 29 -11.02 -8.47 7.61
CA ILE A 29 -11.73 -9.31 6.65
C ILE A 29 -13.01 -8.58 6.21
N TYR A 30 -12.96 -7.94 5.07
CA TYR A 30 -14.01 -7.03 4.60
C TYR A 30 -15.35 -7.70 4.28
N ASN A 31 -15.34 -8.97 3.90
CA ASN A 31 -16.56 -9.71 3.56
C ASN A 31 -17.11 -10.57 4.71
N TYR A 32 -16.67 -10.36 5.95
CA TYR A 32 -17.06 -11.22 7.07
C TYR A 32 -18.58 -11.23 7.33
N LYS A 33 -19.26 -10.08 7.25
CA LYS A 33 -20.72 -9.98 7.44
C LYS A 33 -21.49 -10.81 6.39
N GLN A 34 -21.06 -10.71 5.12
CA GLN A 34 -21.64 -11.48 4.03
C GLN A 34 -21.44 -12.99 4.20
N LEU A 35 -20.27 -13.40 4.73
CA LEU A 35 -19.98 -14.80 4.99
C LEU A 35 -20.78 -15.33 6.18
N ILE A 36 -20.96 -14.53 7.24
CA ILE A 36 -21.82 -14.86 8.39
C ILE A 36 -23.25 -15.11 7.91
N GLU A 37 -23.82 -14.18 7.14
CA GLU A 37 -25.19 -14.31 6.62
C GLU A 37 -25.32 -15.50 5.67
N LYS A 38 -24.44 -15.62 4.69
CA LYS A 38 -24.48 -16.65 3.65
C LYS A 38 -24.42 -18.07 4.20
N TYR A 39 -23.66 -18.27 5.29
CA TYR A 39 -23.40 -19.61 5.82
C TYR A 39 -24.04 -19.84 7.19
N ASP A 40 -24.89 -18.92 7.65
CA ASP A 40 -25.60 -18.96 8.96
C ASP A 40 -24.64 -19.22 10.13
N ILE A 41 -23.55 -18.43 10.19
CA ILE A 41 -22.50 -18.59 11.20
C ILE A 41 -22.87 -17.84 12.46
N LYS A 42 -22.75 -18.50 13.61
CA LYS A 42 -22.88 -17.87 14.92
C LYS A 42 -21.51 -17.56 15.49
N THR A 43 -21.14 -16.29 15.47
CA THR A 43 -19.87 -15.83 16.02
C THR A 43 -19.94 -15.75 17.56
N LYS A 44 -18.80 -15.89 18.22
CA LYS A 44 -18.63 -15.75 19.67
C LYS A 44 -18.13 -14.35 20.04
N THR A 45 -17.50 -13.66 19.10
CA THR A 45 -16.94 -12.31 19.28
C THR A 45 -17.47 -11.36 18.22
N ASN A 46 -17.17 -10.08 18.37
CA ASN A 46 -17.46 -9.06 17.37
C ASN A 46 -16.28 -8.82 16.41
N SER A 47 -15.21 -9.62 16.50
CA SER A 47 -14.07 -9.51 15.61
C SER A 47 -14.40 -10.07 14.22
N ASP A 48 -14.14 -9.30 13.18
CA ASP A 48 -14.23 -9.72 11.77
C ASP A 48 -13.27 -10.88 11.45
N CYS A 49 -12.13 -10.95 12.16
CA CYS A 49 -11.14 -12.02 11.98
C CYS A 49 -11.65 -13.40 12.44
N GLU A 50 -12.65 -13.47 13.30
CA GLU A 50 -13.23 -14.74 13.75
C GLU A 50 -13.75 -15.60 12.59
N ILE A 51 -14.21 -14.96 11.51
CA ILE A 51 -14.73 -15.66 10.33
C ILE A 51 -13.68 -16.60 9.70
N ILE A 52 -12.39 -16.33 9.86
CA ILE A 52 -11.30 -17.18 9.36
C ILE A 52 -11.42 -18.59 9.95
N ILE A 53 -11.68 -18.69 11.25
CA ILE A 53 -11.81 -19.98 11.94
C ILE A 53 -13.02 -20.74 11.42
N HIS A 54 -14.19 -20.10 11.35
CA HIS A 54 -15.42 -20.74 10.91
C HIS A 54 -15.35 -21.20 9.46
N MET A 55 -14.73 -20.39 8.59
CA MET A 55 -14.53 -20.79 7.18
C MET A 55 -13.53 -21.93 7.05
N TYR A 56 -12.47 -21.94 7.89
CA TYR A 56 -11.52 -23.05 7.96
C TYR A 56 -12.18 -24.34 8.40
N GLU A 57 -12.95 -24.34 9.47
CA GLU A 57 -13.68 -25.52 9.96
C GLU A 57 -14.67 -26.07 8.92
N LYS A 58 -15.33 -25.19 8.17
CA LYS A 58 -16.34 -25.56 7.19
C LYS A 58 -15.76 -26.09 5.88
N PHE A 59 -14.67 -25.53 5.40
CA PHE A 59 -14.18 -25.75 4.03
C PHE A 59 -12.73 -26.22 3.93
N GLY A 60 -11.98 -26.23 5.03
CA GLY A 60 -10.53 -26.41 5.02
C GLY A 60 -9.78 -25.16 4.56
N PHE A 61 -8.44 -25.17 4.77
CA PHE A 61 -7.61 -23.98 4.60
C PHE A 61 -7.57 -23.45 3.16
N GLU A 62 -7.37 -24.35 2.18
CA GLU A 62 -7.23 -23.95 0.77
C GLU A 62 -8.47 -23.24 0.23
N LYS A 63 -9.65 -23.69 0.59
CA LYS A 63 -10.88 -23.06 0.14
C LYS A 63 -11.22 -21.82 0.95
N MET A 64 -10.96 -21.83 2.25
CA MET A 64 -11.15 -20.67 3.12
C MET A 64 -10.36 -19.48 2.60
N ILE A 65 -9.05 -19.62 2.29
CA ILE A 65 -8.18 -18.53 1.86
C ILE A 65 -8.59 -17.93 0.50
N GLN A 66 -9.30 -18.69 -0.33
CA GLN A 66 -9.88 -18.21 -1.58
C GLN A 66 -11.15 -17.38 -1.38
N ILE A 67 -11.92 -17.69 -0.32
CA ILE A 67 -13.23 -17.10 -0.05
C ILE A 67 -13.13 -15.78 0.71
N ILE A 68 -12.20 -15.70 1.68
CA ILE A 68 -12.03 -14.48 2.46
C ILE A 68 -11.49 -13.35 1.60
N ASP A 69 -12.00 -12.15 1.83
CA ASP A 69 -11.58 -10.92 1.17
C ASP A 69 -11.18 -9.89 2.21
N GLY A 70 -9.91 -9.47 2.18
CA GLY A 70 -9.37 -8.58 3.19
C GLY A 70 -7.89 -8.29 3.00
N VAL A 71 -7.34 -7.58 3.97
CA VAL A 71 -5.89 -7.38 4.14
C VAL A 71 -5.48 -8.03 5.45
N PHE A 72 -4.51 -8.92 5.41
CA PHE A 72 -4.18 -9.73 6.57
C PHE A 72 -2.77 -10.33 6.57
N ALA A 73 -2.28 -10.53 7.78
CA ALA A 73 -1.21 -11.46 8.11
C ALA A 73 -1.67 -12.24 9.34
N PHE A 74 -1.86 -13.56 9.23
CA PHE A 74 -2.39 -14.34 10.33
C PHE A 74 -1.66 -15.68 10.55
N ILE A 75 -1.80 -16.18 11.76
CA ILE A 75 -1.40 -17.53 12.17
C ILE A 75 -2.63 -18.21 12.76
N LEU A 76 -2.98 -19.37 12.20
CA LEU A 76 -4.05 -20.24 12.66
C LEU A 76 -3.43 -21.56 13.14
N ILE A 77 -3.70 -21.95 14.38
CA ILE A 77 -3.30 -23.25 14.93
C ILE A 77 -4.56 -24.11 15.11
N ASP A 78 -4.58 -25.27 14.52
CA ASP A 78 -5.61 -26.29 14.67
C ASP A 78 -5.12 -27.38 15.63
N CYS A 79 -5.76 -27.47 16.78
CA CYS A 79 -5.52 -28.47 17.83
C CYS A 79 -6.61 -29.56 17.85
N SER A 80 -7.39 -29.74 16.79
CA SER A 80 -8.45 -30.75 16.74
C SER A 80 -7.92 -32.16 16.91
N ILE A 81 -6.70 -32.42 16.47
CA ILE A 81 -5.93 -33.64 16.73
C ILE A 81 -4.80 -33.26 17.68
N CYS A 82 -4.98 -33.52 18.98
CA CYS A 82 -4.03 -33.12 20.02
C CYS A 82 -2.61 -33.68 19.83
N GLU A 83 -2.48 -34.84 19.23
CA GLU A 83 -1.19 -35.49 18.98
C GLU A 83 -0.46 -34.91 17.76
N GLU A 84 -1.15 -34.24 16.87
CA GLU A 84 -0.61 -33.68 15.64
C GLU A 84 -1.24 -32.32 15.28
N PRO A 85 -0.99 -31.27 16.08
CA PRO A 85 -1.45 -29.92 15.78
C PRO A 85 -0.90 -29.43 14.44
N LYS A 86 -1.72 -28.64 13.72
CA LYS A 86 -1.34 -27.97 12.47
C LYS A 86 -1.27 -26.47 12.68
N LEU A 87 -0.29 -25.83 12.07
CA LEU A 87 -0.17 -24.39 12.08
C LEU A 87 -0.16 -23.91 10.63
N PHE A 88 -0.99 -22.92 10.35
CA PHE A 88 -1.07 -22.25 9.07
C PHE A 88 -0.68 -20.78 9.22
N VAL A 89 0.14 -20.30 8.31
CA VAL A 89 0.56 -18.89 8.22
C VAL A 89 0.18 -18.37 6.86
N SER A 90 -0.43 -17.19 6.78
CA SER A 90 -0.79 -16.58 5.51
C SER A 90 -0.66 -15.07 5.52
N ARG A 91 -0.40 -14.50 4.35
CA ARG A 91 -0.31 -13.05 4.11
C ARG A 91 -1.17 -12.68 2.89
N ASP A 92 -1.85 -11.54 2.97
CA ASP A 92 -2.76 -11.05 1.92
C ASP A 92 -2.12 -10.92 0.54
N SER A 93 -2.95 -10.73 -0.47
CA SER A 93 -2.60 -10.78 -1.90
C SER A 93 -1.46 -9.83 -2.31
N TYR A 94 -1.34 -8.66 -1.67
CA TYR A 94 -0.35 -7.63 -2.02
C TYR A 94 0.62 -7.35 -0.85
N GLY A 95 0.48 -8.06 0.27
CA GLY A 95 1.27 -7.86 1.46
C GLY A 95 1.04 -6.49 2.11
N VAL A 96 -0.21 -6.00 2.06
CA VAL A 96 -0.61 -4.74 2.72
C VAL A 96 -0.29 -4.82 4.20
N ARG A 97 -0.61 -5.95 4.83
CA ARG A 97 -0.16 -6.19 6.21
C ARG A 97 1.24 -6.82 6.22
N PRO A 98 2.16 -6.25 7.00
CA PRO A 98 3.52 -6.77 7.06
C PRO A 98 3.59 -8.10 7.80
N LEU A 99 4.42 -8.99 7.29
CA LEU A 99 4.77 -10.26 7.93
C LEU A 99 6.20 -10.66 7.56
N TYR A 100 7.02 -10.92 8.56
CA TYR A 100 8.34 -11.50 8.43
C TYR A 100 8.35 -12.92 8.95
N ILE A 101 9.16 -13.76 8.33
CA ILE A 101 9.54 -15.07 8.84
C ILE A 101 11.04 -15.05 9.14
N ALA A 102 11.41 -15.49 10.31
CA ALA A 102 12.79 -15.54 10.74
C ALA A 102 13.13 -16.93 11.25
N HIS A 103 14.25 -17.48 10.82
CA HIS A 103 14.72 -18.81 11.18
C HIS A 103 16.09 -18.76 11.82
N ARG A 104 16.28 -19.57 12.86
CA ARG A 104 17.57 -19.77 13.54
C ARG A 104 17.97 -21.24 13.47
N GLU A 105 18.97 -21.55 12.66
CA GLU A 105 19.42 -22.92 12.44
C GLU A 105 19.90 -23.60 13.73
N SER A 106 20.69 -22.90 14.57
CA SER A 106 21.29 -23.47 15.77
C SER A 106 20.31 -24.02 16.80
N THR A 107 19.08 -23.50 16.80
CA THR A 107 17.99 -23.91 17.73
C THR A 107 16.79 -24.50 16.98
N ASN A 108 16.83 -24.55 15.67
CA ASN A 108 15.70 -24.91 14.80
C ASN A 108 14.41 -24.15 15.17
N SER A 109 14.56 -22.85 15.46
CA SER A 109 13.43 -22.00 15.89
C SER A 109 12.99 -21.11 14.75
N THR A 110 11.65 -20.95 14.60
CA THR A 110 11.05 -20.04 13.63
C THR A 110 10.21 -19.00 14.36
N ILE A 111 10.32 -17.75 13.94
CA ILE A 111 9.56 -16.62 14.46
C ILE A 111 8.77 -16.01 13.30
N PHE A 112 7.53 -15.64 13.55
CA PHE A 112 6.72 -14.79 12.70
C PHE A 112 6.51 -13.45 13.39
N SER A 113 6.76 -12.35 12.68
CA SER A 113 6.66 -11.01 13.25
C SER A 113 6.11 -10.02 12.25
N SER A 114 5.34 -9.04 12.72
CA SER A 114 4.93 -7.90 11.90
C SER A 114 6.04 -6.84 11.78
N THR A 115 7.10 -6.90 12.61
CA THR A 115 8.17 -5.90 12.63
C THR A 115 9.55 -6.56 12.70
N LEU A 116 10.54 -5.98 12.01
CA LEU A 116 11.94 -6.42 12.09
C LEU A 116 12.54 -6.16 13.48
N SER A 117 12.16 -5.05 14.09
CA SER A 117 12.69 -4.61 15.40
C SER A 117 12.43 -5.62 16.53
N GLN A 118 11.46 -6.53 16.35
CA GLN A 118 11.14 -7.58 17.32
C GLN A 118 11.91 -8.88 17.07
N VAL A 119 12.67 -8.98 15.97
CA VAL A 119 13.41 -10.18 15.63
C VAL A 119 14.84 -10.09 16.18
N SER A 120 15.25 -11.12 16.92
CA SER A 120 16.61 -11.20 17.46
C SER A 120 17.67 -11.27 16.34
N PRO A 121 18.86 -10.65 16.53
CA PRO A 121 19.92 -10.58 15.53
C PRO A 121 20.52 -11.92 15.08
N HIS A 122 20.19 -12.99 15.79
CA HIS A 122 20.68 -14.35 15.49
C HIS A 122 19.81 -15.12 14.50
N PHE A 123 18.75 -14.49 13.99
CA PHE A 123 17.84 -15.09 13.02
C PHE A 123 18.12 -14.57 11.61
N THR A 124 18.02 -15.48 10.65
CA THR A 124 17.93 -15.12 9.23
C THR A 124 16.49 -14.71 8.93
N VAL A 125 16.27 -13.49 8.46
CA VAL A 125 14.95 -12.90 8.30
C VAL A 125 14.64 -12.69 6.82
N LYS A 126 13.40 -12.94 6.43
CA LYS A 126 12.83 -12.53 5.13
C LYS A 126 11.39 -12.09 5.27
N GLN A 127 10.89 -11.32 4.31
CA GLN A 127 9.47 -11.07 4.23
C GLN A 127 8.73 -12.37 3.86
N PHE A 128 7.60 -12.62 4.51
CA PHE A 128 6.70 -13.70 4.09
C PHE A 128 6.03 -13.28 2.77
N THR A 129 6.09 -14.13 1.77
CA THR A 129 5.65 -13.81 0.41
C THR A 129 4.14 -13.50 0.39
N PRO A 130 3.72 -12.35 -0.16
CA PRO A 130 2.30 -12.03 -0.35
C PRO A 130 1.57 -13.05 -1.22
N GLY A 131 0.27 -13.21 -0.99
CA GLY A 131 -0.55 -14.13 -1.76
C GLY A 131 -0.23 -15.61 -1.54
N THR A 132 0.49 -15.94 -0.45
CA THR A 132 0.89 -17.32 -0.12
C THR A 132 0.44 -17.73 1.27
N TRP A 133 0.47 -19.02 1.50
CA TRP A 133 0.33 -19.61 2.82
C TRP A 133 1.28 -20.80 3.00
N SER A 134 1.65 -21.09 4.25
CA SER A 134 2.49 -22.22 4.63
C SER A 134 1.83 -23.03 5.74
N GLN A 135 1.99 -24.34 5.67
CA GLN A 135 1.55 -25.29 6.69
C GLN A 135 2.76 -25.86 7.43
N TYR A 136 2.60 -25.98 8.72
CA TYR A 136 3.52 -26.66 9.63
C TYR A 136 2.76 -27.72 10.43
N SER A 137 3.42 -28.81 10.78
CA SER A 137 2.89 -29.87 11.65
C SER A 137 3.80 -30.03 12.86
N LEU A 138 3.21 -30.34 14.01
CA LEU A 138 3.92 -30.59 15.26
C LEU A 138 4.03 -32.10 15.50
N ASN A 139 5.25 -32.63 15.36
CA ASN A 139 5.60 -33.97 15.82
C ASN A 139 6.88 -33.85 16.65
N LYS A 140 6.71 -33.64 17.98
CA LYS A 140 7.76 -33.23 18.94
C LYS A 140 8.34 -31.84 18.68
N VAL A 141 8.59 -31.47 17.41
CA VAL A 141 9.03 -30.16 16.96
C VAL A 141 8.18 -29.72 15.76
N TRP A 142 7.98 -28.42 15.62
CA TRP A 142 7.30 -27.85 14.45
C TRP A 142 8.16 -28.05 13.19
N SER A 143 7.58 -28.62 12.18
CA SER A 143 8.22 -28.85 10.87
C SER A 143 7.37 -28.28 9.74
N HIS A 144 8.01 -27.63 8.77
CA HIS A 144 7.36 -27.14 7.55
C HIS A 144 6.87 -28.34 6.71
N VAL A 145 5.62 -28.27 6.28
CA VAL A 145 4.97 -29.31 5.45
C VAL A 145 4.88 -28.86 4.00
N SER A 146 4.27 -27.68 3.77
CA SER A 146 4.04 -27.17 2.41
C SER A 146 3.92 -25.64 2.40
N SER A 147 4.19 -25.06 1.24
CA SER A 147 3.87 -23.66 0.93
C SER A 147 3.15 -23.59 -0.40
N ASN A 148 2.06 -22.82 -0.46
CA ASN A 148 1.19 -22.73 -1.63
C ASN A 148 0.84 -21.26 -1.92
N THR A 149 0.61 -20.96 -3.20
CA THR A 149 0.19 -19.65 -3.67
C THR A 149 -1.31 -19.66 -3.90
N PHE A 150 -2.05 -18.74 -3.28
CA PHE A 150 -3.48 -18.56 -3.52
C PHE A 150 -3.79 -17.35 -4.40
N PHE A 151 -2.84 -16.43 -4.57
CA PHE A 151 -2.95 -15.28 -5.45
C PHE A 151 -1.60 -14.96 -6.10
N ASN A 152 -1.64 -14.68 -7.40
CA ASN A 152 -0.48 -14.22 -8.17
C ASN A 152 -0.94 -13.21 -9.21
N VAL A 153 -0.45 -11.98 -9.13
CA VAL A 153 -0.82 -10.90 -10.05
C VAL A 153 -0.48 -11.23 -11.51
N TYR A 154 0.58 -12.01 -11.76
CA TYR A 154 0.97 -12.43 -13.11
C TYR A 154 0.01 -13.44 -13.74
N SER A 155 -0.84 -14.12 -12.94
CA SER A 155 -1.88 -15.02 -13.46
C SER A 155 -3.09 -14.28 -14.03
N ILE A 156 -3.21 -12.97 -13.79
CA ILE A 156 -4.30 -12.17 -14.34
C ILE A 156 -4.02 -11.93 -15.83
N GLN A 157 -4.87 -12.51 -16.67
CA GLN A 157 -4.76 -12.39 -18.12
C GLN A 157 -5.54 -11.17 -18.61
N SER A 158 -4.87 -10.32 -19.40
CA SER A 158 -5.53 -9.28 -20.18
C SER A 158 -6.34 -9.92 -21.32
N SER A 159 -7.53 -9.41 -21.58
CA SER A 159 -8.47 -9.96 -22.59
C SER A 159 -7.99 -9.67 -24.04
N ASN A 160 -6.77 -10.01 -24.38
CA ASN A 160 -6.18 -9.70 -25.70
C ASN A 160 -6.82 -10.48 -26.87
N ASN A 161 -7.58 -11.54 -26.61
CA ASN A 161 -8.00 -12.49 -27.63
C ASN A 161 -9.11 -11.99 -28.57
N ASN A 162 -9.70 -10.81 -28.36
CA ASN A 162 -10.78 -10.29 -29.21
C ASN A 162 -10.47 -8.94 -29.89
N TYR A 163 -9.27 -8.41 -29.76
CA TYR A 163 -8.95 -7.06 -30.28
C TYR A 163 -8.94 -7.01 -31.82
N ASP A 164 -8.54 -8.10 -32.48
CA ASP A 164 -8.59 -8.20 -33.95
C ASP A 164 -10.01 -8.23 -34.51
N PHE A 165 -10.99 -8.64 -33.71
CA PHE A 165 -12.41 -8.67 -34.10
C PHE A 165 -13.08 -7.28 -33.96
N ILE A 166 -12.48 -6.32 -33.23
CA ILE A 166 -13.11 -5.05 -32.81
C ILE A 166 -12.46 -3.85 -33.53
N LYS A 167 -12.00 -4.00 -34.76
CA LYS A 167 -11.44 -2.88 -35.54
C LYS A 167 -12.47 -1.83 -36.01
N ASN A 168 -13.74 -1.96 -35.67
CA ASN A 168 -14.76 -0.96 -35.99
C ASN A 168 -14.85 0.10 -34.88
N ASN A 169 -14.63 1.38 -35.19
CA ASN A 169 -14.64 2.52 -34.25
C ASN A 169 -15.85 2.57 -33.31
N ALA A 170 -17.05 2.20 -33.75
CA ALA A 170 -18.25 2.17 -32.92
C ALA A 170 -18.18 1.11 -31.82
N SER A 171 -17.53 -0.03 -32.08
CA SER A 171 -17.35 -1.12 -31.12
C SER A 171 -16.35 -0.74 -30.03
N ILE A 172 -15.27 -0.03 -30.37
CA ILE A 172 -14.27 0.46 -29.38
C ILE A 172 -14.89 1.45 -28.42
N THR A 173 -15.70 2.39 -28.93
CA THR A 173 -16.38 3.39 -28.08
C THR A 173 -17.35 2.74 -27.09
N ALA A 174 -18.17 1.80 -27.53
CA ALA A 174 -19.10 1.07 -26.68
C ALA A 174 -18.37 0.26 -25.59
N MET A 175 -17.29 -0.44 -25.95
CA MET A 175 -16.46 -1.18 -24.98
C MET A 175 -15.79 -0.26 -23.97
N THR A 176 -15.24 0.86 -24.43
CA THR A 176 -14.61 1.84 -23.52
C THR A 176 -15.64 2.38 -22.51
N THR A 177 -16.86 2.63 -22.95
CA THR A 177 -17.95 3.06 -22.05
C THR A 177 -18.27 1.96 -21.02
N MET A 178 -18.41 0.71 -21.45
CA MET A 178 -18.63 -0.42 -20.55
C MET A 178 -17.50 -0.55 -19.51
N TYR A 179 -16.24 -0.42 -19.91
CA TYR A 179 -15.12 -0.47 -18.97
C TYR A 179 -15.15 0.69 -17.96
N LYS A 180 -15.56 1.88 -18.36
CA LYS A 180 -15.73 3.03 -17.44
C LYS A 180 -16.75 2.72 -16.34
N ASP A 181 -17.90 2.17 -16.70
CA ASP A 181 -18.94 1.80 -15.74
C ASP A 181 -18.46 0.70 -14.79
N ILE A 182 -17.77 -0.31 -15.31
CA ILE A 182 -17.20 -1.41 -14.51
C ILE A 182 -16.11 -0.89 -13.56
N ILE A 183 -15.24 0.04 -13.99
CA ILE A 183 -14.22 0.66 -13.14
C ILE A 183 -14.89 1.43 -12.01
N TYR A 184 -15.86 2.29 -12.33
CA TYR A 184 -16.60 3.03 -11.32
C TYR A 184 -17.24 2.11 -10.28
N TYR A 185 -17.98 1.09 -10.75
CA TYR A 185 -18.66 0.14 -9.87
C TYR A 185 -17.69 -0.60 -8.94
N ASN A 186 -16.59 -1.14 -9.48
CA ASN A 186 -15.63 -1.91 -8.67
C ASN A 186 -14.88 -1.04 -7.67
N LEU A 187 -14.46 0.18 -8.04
CA LEU A 187 -13.78 1.06 -7.09
C LEU A 187 -14.75 1.57 -6.01
N SER A 188 -15.98 1.88 -6.38
CA SER A 188 -17.04 2.27 -5.44
C SER A 188 -17.31 1.15 -4.42
N ASN A 189 -17.43 -0.09 -4.87
CA ASN A 189 -17.60 -1.24 -3.99
C ASN A 189 -16.37 -1.47 -3.09
N ALA A 190 -15.16 -1.28 -3.64
CA ALA A 190 -13.93 -1.39 -2.86
C ALA A 190 -13.86 -0.37 -1.72
N VAL A 191 -14.36 0.85 -1.95
CA VAL A 191 -14.49 1.88 -0.91
C VAL A 191 -15.61 1.51 0.06
N GLN A 192 -16.81 1.21 -0.45
CA GLN A 192 -17.98 0.95 0.39
C GLN A 192 -17.73 -0.15 1.40
N LYS A 193 -17.25 -1.32 0.98
CA LYS A 193 -17.00 -2.44 1.90
C LYS A 193 -15.97 -2.11 2.99
N ARG A 194 -15.05 -1.16 2.73
CA ARG A 194 -14.10 -0.68 3.72
C ARG A 194 -14.69 0.40 4.64
N VAL A 195 -15.66 1.18 4.16
CA VAL A 195 -16.42 2.12 5.00
C VAL A 195 -17.34 1.35 5.95
N ASP A 196 -17.99 0.28 5.46
CA ASP A 196 -18.96 -0.53 6.22
C ASP A 196 -18.29 -1.46 7.24
N ASN A 197 -16.97 -1.65 7.14
CA ASN A 197 -16.19 -2.57 7.97
C ASN A 197 -15.34 -1.82 9.01
N THR A 198 -15.96 -1.04 9.89
CA THR A 198 -15.29 -0.39 11.01
C THR A 198 -16.26 0.05 12.09
N ASP A 199 -15.88 -0.15 13.35
CA ASP A 199 -16.55 0.43 14.53
C ASP A 199 -15.92 1.78 14.94
N ARG A 200 -14.87 2.23 14.21
CA ARG A 200 -14.10 3.43 14.53
C ARG A 200 -14.37 4.56 13.53
N PRO A 201 -14.25 5.83 13.96
CA PRO A 201 -14.33 6.97 13.07
C PRO A 201 -13.30 6.92 11.94
N ILE A 202 -13.73 7.41 10.77
CA ILE A 202 -12.95 7.43 9.53
C ILE A 202 -12.47 8.84 9.23
N ALA A 203 -11.25 8.96 8.69
CA ALA A 203 -10.76 10.16 8.03
C ALA A 203 -10.09 9.79 6.68
N CYS A 204 -9.81 10.80 5.85
CA CYS A 204 -9.09 10.62 4.59
C CYS A 204 -7.82 11.46 4.56
N LEU A 205 -6.75 10.91 4.02
CA LEU A 205 -5.57 11.65 3.60
C LEU A 205 -5.86 12.23 2.21
N LEU A 206 -5.81 13.56 2.10
CA LEU A 206 -6.18 14.29 0.90
C LEU A 206 -5.02 15.17 0.42
N SER A 207 -4.29 14.72 -0.59
CA SER A 207 -3.19 15.49 -1.21
C SER A 207 -3.65 16.39 -2.36
N GLY A 208 -4.93 16.32 -2.76
CA GLY A 208 -5.42 17.03 -3.95
C GLY A 208 -4.92 16.43 -5.27
N GLY A 209 -4.21 15.30 -5.24
CA GLY A 209 -3.96 14.45 -6.40
C GLY A 209 -5.20 13.64 -6.77
N LEU A 210 -5.25 13.13 -8.01
CA LEU A 210 -6.38 12.35 -8.52
C LEU A 210 -6.81 11.24 -7.56
N ASP A 211 -5.86 10.42 -7.11
CA ASP A 211 -6.11 9.17 -6.40
C ASP A 211 -6.74 9.41 -5.03
N SER A 212 -6.11 10.26 -4.22
CA SER A 212 -6.62 10.64 -2.90
C SER A 212 -7.97 11.36 -2.99
N SER A 213 -8.15 12.18 -4.02
CA SER A 213 -9.39 12.93 -4.24
C SER A 213 -10.54 12.02 -4.64
N LEU A 214 -10.32 11.03 -5.54
CA LEU A 214 -11.32 10.03 -5.90
C LEU A 214 -11.74 9.19 -4.69
N ILE A 215 -10.77 8.69 -3.93
CA ILE A 215 -11.09 7.91 -2.71
C ILE A 215 -11.86 8.77 -1.71
N THR A 216 -11.44 10.01 -1.45
CA THR A 216 -12.13 10.91 -0.53
C THR A 216 -13.57 11.19 -0.98
N SER A 217 -13.78 11.44 -2.27
CA SER A 217 -15.11 11.66 -2.83
C SER A 217 -16.03 10.46 -2.67
N LEU A 218 -15.51 9.25 -2.96
CA LEU A 218 -16.29 8.01 -2.77
C LEU A 218 -16.56 7.73 -1.29
N VAL A 219 -15.61 7.99 -0.39
CA VAL A 219 -15.84 7.87 1.06
C VAL A 219 -16.90 8.86 1.53
N CYS A 220 -16.91 10.09 1.02
CA CYS A 220 -17.96 11.07 1.32
C CYS A 220 -19.36 10.51 1.01
N ASN A 221 -19.54 9.88 -0.16
CA ASN A 221 -20.82 9.32 -0.57
C ASN A 221 -21.38 8.25 0.37
N TYR A 222 -20.51 7.49 1.03
CA TYR A 222 -20.91 6.38 1.92
C TYR A 222 -20.88 6.75 3.40
N TYR A 223 -20.05 7.73 3.79
CA TYR A 223 -19.79 8.04 5.21
C TYR A 223 -20.44 9.33 5.68
N GLN A 224 -20.53 10.38 4.83
CA GLN A 224 -21.11 11.66 5.24
C GLN A 224 -22.63 11.59 5.39
N THR A 225 -23.14 12.33 6.38
CA THR A 225 -24.58 12.58 6.59
C THR A 225 -24.77 14.07 6.88
N GLU A 226 -26.01 14.52 7.06
CA GLU A 226 -26.29 15.90 7.46
C GLU A 226 -25.59 16.29 8.78
N THR A 227 -25.46 15.32 9.69
CA THR A 227 -24.89 15.52 11.04
C THR A 227 -23.44 15.08 11.17
N ARG A 228 -22.90 14.27 10.23
CA ARG A 228 -21.55 13.72 10.28
C ARG A 228 -20.77 14.12 9.05
N LYS A 229 -19.79 15.01 9.21
CA LYS A 229 -18.85 15.38 8.15
C LYS A 229 -17.60 14.52 8.20
N LEU A 230 -17.08 14.13 7.02
CA LEU A 230 -15.81 13.44 6.89
C LEU A 230 -14.66 14.38 7.26
N GLU A 231 -13.76 13.93 8.12
CA GLU A 231 -12.49 14.62 8.37
C GLU A 231 -11.50 14.30 7.25
N THR A 232 -10.84 15.35 6.73
CA THR A 232 -9.82 15.23 5.70
C THR A 232 -8.57 15.99 6.11
N TYR A 233 -7.40 15.44 5.80
CA TYR A 233 -6.11 15.99 6.22
C TYR A 233 -5.15 16.08 5.05
N SER A 234 -4.50 17.23 4.92
CA SER A 234 -3.39 17.46 4.01
C SER A 234 -2.17 17.94 4.76
N ILE A 235 -0.99 17.68 4.21
CA ILE A 235 0.29 18.13 4.77
C ILE A 235 1.19 18.63 3.66
N GLY A 236 1.94 19.68 3.94
CA GLY A 236 2.92 20.22 3.01
C GLY A 236 3.69 21.41 3.59
N MET A 237 4.69 21.84 2.87
CA MET A 237 5.42 23.08 3.17
C MET A 237 4.62 24.28 2.67
N GLN A 238 4.94 25.46 3.16
CA GLN A 238 4.33 26.71 2.69
C GLN A 238 4.45 26.82 1.16
N GLY A 239 3.33 27.08 0.48
CA GLY A 239 3.27 27.17 -0.99
C GLY A 239 3.24 25.83 -1.74
N SER A 240 3.00 24.73 -1.05
CA SER A 240 2.79 23.41 -1.64
C SER A 240 1.56 23.40 -2.56
N GLU A 241 1.70 22.84 -3.77
CA GLU A 241 0.58 22.63 -4.68
C GLU A 241 -0.44 21.63 -4.13
N ASP A 242 0.02 20.63 -3.38
CA ASP A 242 -0.87 19.63 -2.79
C ASP A 242 -1.82 20.26 -1.77
N LEU A 243 -1.36 21.19 -0.92
CA LEU A 243 -2.25 21.92 0.00
C LEU A 243 -3.32 22.70 -0.78
N ARG A 244 -2.91 23.40 -1.85
CA ARG A 244 -3.83 24.18 -2.68
C ARG A 244 -4.93 23.32 -3.31
N TYR A 245 -4.55 22.21 -3.95
CA TYR A 245 -5.52 21.31 -4.58
C TYR A 245 -6.37 20.54 -3.56
N ALA A 246 -5.78 20.15 -2.42
CA ALA A 246 -6.52 19.53 -1.32
C ALA A 246 -7.65 20.45 -0.82
N LYS A 247 -7.37 21.75 -0.67
CA LYS A 247 -8.37 22.74 -0.28
C LYS A 247 -9.51 22.83 -1.28
N ILE A 248 -9.22 22.86 -2.58
CA ILE A 248 -10.24 22.89 -3.65
C ILE A 248 -11.16 21.67 -3.54
N VAL A 249 -10.60 20.47 -3.37
CA VAL A 249 -11.39 19.24 -3.23
C VAL A 249 -12.21 19.25 -1.94
N ALA A 250 -11.61 19.67 -0.84
CA ALA A 250 -12.26 19.71 0.47
C ALA A 250 -13.48 20.67 0.47
N ASP A 251 -13.33 21.84 -0.14
CA ASP A 251 -14.42 22.83 -0.27
C ASP A 251 -15.53 22.30 -1.19
N PHE A 252 -15.16 21.64 -2.30
CA PHE A 252 -16.12 21.03 -3.22
C PHE A 252 -16.94 19.92 -2.55
N LEU A 253 -16.29 19.05 -1.76
CA LEU A 253 -16.93 17.92 -1.07
C LEU A 253 -17.58 18.32 0.26
N GLY A 254 -17.32 19.53 0.76
CA GLY A 254 -17.84 20.03 2.04
C GLY A 254 -17.31 19.26 3.26
N THR A 255 -16.06 18.79 3.22
CA THR A 255 -15.43 18.05 4.32
C THR A 255 -14.95 18.96 5.44
N LYS A 256 -14.69 18.38 6.63
CA LYS A 256 -13.97 19.07 7.71
C LYS A 256 -12.48 18.93 7.44
N HIS A 257 -11.93 19.89 6.69
CA HIS A 257 -10.53 19.84 6.24
C HIS A 257 -9.58 20.51 7.20
N THR A 258 -8.42 19.87 7.41
CA THR A 258 -7.29 20.40 8.18
C THR A 258 -6.03 20.39 7.33
N GLU A 259 -5.46 21.58 7.11
CA GLU A 259 -4.15 21.74 6.47
C GLU A 259 -3.05 21.76 7.53
N ILE A 260 -2.04 20.93 7.37
CA ILE A 260 -0.88 20.84 8.26
C ILE A 260 0.32 21.45 7.51
N VAL A 261 0.65 22.69 7.85
CA VAL A 261 1.80 23.37 7.26
C VAL A 261 3.01 23.15 8.14
N VAL A 262 4.09 22.61 7.56
CA VAL A 262 5.33 22.27 8.27
C VAL A 262 6.53 22.91 7.56
N CYS A 263 7.62 23.14 8.31
CA CYS A 263 8.84 23.69 7.75
C CYS A 263 9.82 22.60 7.26
N GLU A 264 10.87 23.00 6.54
CA GLU A 264 11.93 22.10 6.07
C GLU A 264 12.62 21.37 7.23
N GLU A 265 12.79 22.04 8.37
CA GLU A 265 13.40 21.49 9.58
C GLU A 265 12.61 20.34 10.16
N ASP A 266 11.28 20.50 10.27
CA ASP A 266 10.39 19.47 10.81
C ASP A 266 10.41 18.21 9.94
N PHE A 267 10.38 18.41 8.60
CA PHE A 267 10.47 17.30 7.64
C PHE A 267 11.80 16.56 7.76
N TYR A 268 12.92 17.30 7.80
CA TYR A 268 14.25 16.69 7.88
C TYR A 268 14.47 15.98 9.21
N ALA A 269 14.05 16.59 10.32
CA ALA A 269 14.17 16.01 11.66
C ALA A 269 13.35 14.73 11.84
N ALA A 270 12.30 14.52 11.04
CA ALA A 270 11.48 13.30 11.11
C ALA A 270 12.14 12.08 10.44
N ILE A 271 13.14 12.27 9.55
CA ILE A 271 13.74 11.19 8.75
C ILE A 271 14.22 10.00 9.61
N PRO A 272 14.96 10.17 10.70
CA PRO A 272 15.42 9.03 11.50
C PRO A 272 14.27 8.20 12.07
N GLN A 273 13.23 8.87 12.58
CA GLN A 273 12.06 8.18 13.12
C GLN A 273 11.25 7.49 12.01
N VAL A 274 11.19 8.07 10.82
CA VAL A 274 10.55 7.47 9.65
C VAL A 274 11.26 6.19 9.25
N ILE A 275 12.59 6.22 9.09
CA ILE A 275 13.39 5.03 8.75
C ILE A 275 13.17 3.91 9.77
N LYS A 276 13.12 4.27 11.07
CA LYS A 276 12.80 3.34 12.14
C LYS A 276 11.40 2.75 12.00
N SER A 277 10.40 3.56 11.68
CA SER A 277 9.01 3.14 11.58
C SER A 277 8.75 2.26 10.37
N ILE A 278 9.27 2.64 9.19
CA ILE A 278 9.08 1.88 7.94
C ILE A 278 10.03 0.70 7.79
N GLU A 279 11.07 0.63 8.60
CA GLU A 279 12.10 -0.43 8.55
C GLU A 279 12.72 -0.56 7.15
N SER A 280 12.97 0.58 6.48
CA SER A 280 13.54 0.67 5.14
C SER A 280 14.46 1.88 5.01
N PHE A 281 15.47 1.76 4.15
CA PHE A 281 16.37 2.83 3.73
C PHE A 281 16.23 3.16 2.24
N ASP A 282 15.22 2.60 1.56
CA ASP A 282 14.95 2.94 0.17
C ASP A 282 14.62 4.44 0.03
N THR A 283 15.30 5.11 -0.89
CA THR A 283 15.25 6.57 -1.03
C THR A 283 13.84 7.08 -1.30
N THR A 284 13.13 6.43 -2.21
CA THR A 284 11.77 6.81 -2.60
C THR A 284 10.80 6.60 -1.45
N SER A 285 10.88 5.45 -0.79
CA SER A 285 10.05 5.11 0.35
C SER A 285 10.25 6.08 1.51
N VAL A 286 11.51 6.42 1.86
CA VAL A 286 11.80 7.37 2.94
C VAL A 286 11.24 8.76 2.63
N ARG A 287 11.52 9.30 1.43
CA ARG A 287 11.04 10.64 1.02
C ARG A 287 9.52 10.77 1.11
N ALA A 288 8.79 9.78 0.59
CA ALA A 288 7.34 9.77 0.61
C ALA A 288 6.76 9.53 2.01
N SER A 289 7.50 8.82 2.85
CA SER A 289 7.05 8.46 4.20
C SER A 289 7.03 9.63 5.17
N VAL A 290 7.89 10.64 4.99
CA VAL A 290 7.99 11.76 5.95
C VAL A 290 6.65 12.47 6.10
N GLY A 291 6.01 12.83 4.99
CA GLY A 291 4.69 13.45 5.02
C GLY A 291 3.61 12.53 5.61
N ASN A 292 3.59 11.24 5.21
CA ASN A 292 2.63 10.27 5.73
C ASN A 292 2.78 10.08 7.25
N TYR A 293 4.01 10.01 7.76
CA TYR A 293 4.28 9.85 9.19
C TYR A 293 3.82 11.07 9.99
N LEU A 294 4.17 12.28 9.53
CA LEU A 294 3.83 13.52 10.23
C LEU A 294 2.33 13.79 10.25
N VAL A 295 1.62 13.56 9.13
CA VAL A 295 0.15 13.69 9.10
C VAL A 295 -0.53 12.66 10.01
N ALA A 296 -0.07 11.41 9.99
CA ALA A 296 -0.61 10.36 10.87
C ALA A 296 -0.37 10.69 12.35
N LYS A 297 0.81 11.19 12.70
CA LYS A 297 1.14 11.66 14.05
C LYS A 297 0.21 12.78 14.50
N TYR A 298 -0.06 13.75 13.63
CA TYR A 298 -0.98 14.85 13.93
C TYR A 298 -2.41 14.33 14.17
N ILE A 299 -2.92 13.47 13.27
CA ILE A 299 -4.27 12.89 13.40
C ILE A 299 -4.41 12.10 14.69
N ALA A 300 -3.43 11.28 15.05
CA ALA A 300 -3.45 10.49 16.28
C ALA A 300 -3.56 11.34 17.56
N GLN A 301 -3.07 12.60 17.51
CA GLN A 301 -3.08 13.54 18.63
C GLN A 301 -4.32 14.45 18.67
N HIS A 302 -5.00 14.68 17.53
CA HIS A 302 -6.02 15.74 17.38
C HIS A 302 -7.37 15.23 16.88
N SER A 303 -7.51 13.93 16.61
CA SER A 303 -8.74 13.32 16.10
C SER A 303 -9.03 11.98 16.77
N ASP A 304 -10.32 11.66 16.85
CA ASP A 304 -10.78 10.34 17.26
C ASP A 304 -10.74 9.29 16.14
N ALA A 305 -10.44 9.72 14.90
CA ALA A 305 -10.30 8.82 13.76
C ALA A 305 -9.22 7.76 14.02
N LYS A 306 -9.54 6.52 13.66
CA LYS A 306 -8.62 5.39 13.73
C LYS A 306 -8.38 4.74 12.36
N VAL A 307 -9.26 4.99 11.42
CA VAL A 307 -9.18 4.46 10.05
C VAL A 307 -8.90 5.59 9.08
N LEU A 308 -7.83 5.47 8.31
CA LEU A 308 -7.40 6.46 7.34
C LEU A 308 -7.46 5.90 5.93
N PHE A 309 -8.32 6.46 5.09
CA PHE A 309 -8.36 6.16 3.66
C PHE A 309 -7.31 6.97 2.90
N ASN A 310 -6.65 6.32 1.95
CA ASN A 310 -5.70 6.96 1.05
C ASN A 310 -5.79 6.40 -0.38
N GLY A 311 -5.03 6.99 -1.31
CA GLY A 311 -5.02 6.63 -2.72
C GLY A 311 -3.87 5.70 -3.14
N ASP A 312 -3.15 5.10 -2.18
CA ASP A 312 -1.99 4.25 -2.49
C ASP A 312 -2.39 3.00 -3.29
N GLY A 313 -1.51 2.54 -4.17
CA GLY A 313 -1.73 1.44 -5.10
C GLY A 313 -2.31 1.84 -6.47
N SER A 314 -2.84 3.05 -6.61
CA SER A 314 -3.43 3.52 -7.88
C SER A 314 -2.40 3.62 -9.00
N ASP A 315 -1.21 4.10 -8.71
CA ASP A 315 -0.15 4.28 -9.70
C ASP A 315 0.36 2.95 -10.25
N GLU A 316 0.45 1.94 -9.40
CA GLU A 316 0.87 0.59 -9.75
C GLU A 316 -0.19 -0.12 -10.61
N VAL A 317 -1.45 -0.06 -10.19
CA VAL A 317 -2.57 -0.70 -10.91
C VAL A 317 -2.81 -0.05 -12.25
N CYS A 318 -2.81 1.29 -12.30
CA CYS A 318 -3.25 2.05 -13.47
C CYS A 318 -2.10 2.56 -14.34
N GLY A 319 -0.83 2.28 -14.00
CA GLY A 319 0.34 2.79 -14.70
C GLY A 319 0.45 4.31 -14.62
N GLY A 320 0.31 4.87 -13.40
CA GLY A 320 0.17 6.31 -13.21
C GLY A 320 1.47 7.09 -13.09
N TYR A 321 2.60 6.44 -12.90
CA TYR A 321 3.88 7.14 -12.81
C TYR A 321 4.30 7.74 -14.14
N MET A 322 4.90 8.93 -14.13
CA MET A 322 5.28 9.67 -15.35
C MET A 322 6.20 8.87 -16.28
N TYR A 323 7.02 7.98 -15.75
CA TYR A 323 7.92 7.17 -16.58
C TYR A 323 7.19 6.12 -17.46
N PHE A 324 5.91 5.80 -17.18
CA PHE A 324 5.12 4.92 -18.06
C PHE A 324 4.92 5.50 -19.47
N HIS A 325 5.06 6.81 -19.66
CA HIS A 325 5.11 7.42 -20.99
C HIS A 325 6.29 6.95 -21.84
N TYR A 326 7.32 6.37 -21.22
CA TYR A 326 8.47 5.79 -21.92
C TYR A 326 8.33 4.27 -22.15
N ALA A 327 7.25 3.64 -21.69
CA ALA A 327 7.03 2.21 -21.94
C ALA A 327 7.13 1.91 -23.45
N PRO A 328 7.89 0.90 -23.91
CA PRO A 328 8.09 0.64 -25.33
C PRO A 328 6.78 0.34 -26.07
N ASN A 329 5.90 -0.42 -25.44
CA ASN A 329 4.60 -0.85 -25.96
C ASN A 329 3.64 -1.20 -24.80
N GLU A 330 2.41 -1.57 -25.15
CA GLU A 330 1.36 -1.94 -24.17
C GLU A 330 1.66 -3.22 -23.39
N TYR A 331 2.42 -4.14 -23.94
CA TYR A 331 2.84 -5.37 -23.25
C TYR A 331 3.81 -5.04 -22.12
N GLU A 332 4.85 -4.24 -22.40
CA GLU A 332 5.80 -3.79 -21.37
C GLU A 332 5.12 -2.89 -20.32
N PHE A 333 4.12 -2.10 -20.72
CA PHE A 333 3.27 -1.34 -19.80
C PHE A 333 2.53 -2.27 -18.81
N ASP A 334 1.89 -3.34 -19.31
CA ASP A 334 1.17 -4.32 -18.49
C ASP A 334 2.11 -5.08 -17.55
N LEU A 335 3.25 -5.53 -18.07
CA LEU A 335 4.26 -6.21 -17.27
C LEU A 335 4.79 -5.33 -16.14
N GLU A 336 4.98 -4.05 -16.40
CA GLU A 336 5.46 -3.12 -15.37
C GLU A 336 4.41 -2.87 -14.28
N CYS A 337 3.12 -2.72 -14.62
CA CYS A 337 2.06 -2.67 -13.62
C CYS A 337 2.07 -3.92 -12.72
N LYS A 338 2.21 -5.11 -13.31
CA LYS A 338 2.27 -6.37 -12.57
C LYS A 338 3.52 -6.48 -11.70
N ARG A 339 4.68 -6.05 -12.21
CA ARG A 339 5.92 -6.02 -11.42
C ARG A 339 5.79 -5.12 -10.21
N LEU A 340 5.29 -3.90 -10.39
CA LEU A 340 5.07 -2.95 -9.29
C LEU A 340 4.13 -3.52 -8.24
N LEU A 341 3.02 -4.12 -8.64
CA LEU A 341 2.08 -4.76 -7.71
C LEU A 341 2.67 -5.96 -6.98
N ASN A 342 3.51 -6.74 -7.65
CA ASN A 342 4.21 -7.87 -7.03
C ASN A 342 5.23 -7.41 -5.97
N GLU A 343 5.84 -6.25 -6.16
CA GLU A 343 6.86 -5.68 -5.30
C GLU A 343 6.34 -4.61 -4.33
N ILE A 344 5.06 -4.23 -4.40
CA ILE A 344 4.47 -3.12 -3.66
C ILE A 344 4.68 -3.23 -2.14
N HIS A 345 4.77 -4.44 -1.63
CA HIS A 345 5.00 -4.73 -0.20
C HIS A 345 6.41 -4.37 0.30
N TYR A 346 7.34 -4.07 -0.60
CA TYR A 346 8.66 -3.53 -0.26
C TYR A 346 8.70 -2.00 -0.25
N PHE A 347 7.72 -1.35 -0.90
CA PHE A 347 7.73 0.08 -1.18
C PHE A 347 6.45 0.78 -0.70
N ASP A 348 5.45 0.94 -1.56
CA ASP A 348 4.31 1.82 -1.28
C ASP A 348 3.42 1.34 -0.14
N VAL A 349 3.02 0.07 -0.08
CA VAL A 349 2.20 -0.37 1.05
C VAL A 349 3.01 -0.55 2.32
N LEU A 350 4.32 -0.84 2.22
CA LEU A 350 5.19 -0.86 3.39
C LEU A 350 5.17 0.51 4.08
N ARG A 351 5.43 1.58 3.31
CA ARG A 351 5.43 2.94 3.84
C ARG A 351 4.05 3.37 4.34
N SER A 352 3.01 3.08 3.56
CA SER A 352 1.64 3.47 3.89
C SER A 352 1.18 2.82 5.21
N ASP A 353 1.28 1.50 5.31
CA ASP A 353 0.90 0.79 6.54
C ASP A 353 1.76 1.23 7.72
N ARG A 354 3.10 1.24 7.58
CA ARG A 354 4.02 1.49 8.68
C ARG A 354 3.96 2.91 9.22
N CYS A 355 3.88 3.92 8.35
CA CYS A 355 3.79 5.32 8.80
C CYS A 355 2.50 5.57 9.60
N ILE A 356 1.42 4.94 9.20
CA ILE A 356 0.10 5.11 9.80
C ILE A 356 -0.01 4.25 11.06
N SER A 357 0.33 2.96 10.99
CA SER A 357 0.20 2.03 12.10
C SER A 357 1.12 2.32 13.27
N SER A 358 2.33 2.88 13.02
CA SER A 358 3.24 3.32 14.08
C SER A 358 2.68 4.45 14.94
N ASN A 359 1.64 5.13 14.48
CA ASN A 359 0.90 6.15 15.20
C ASN A 359 -0.44 5.65 15.78
N GLY A 360 -0.69 4.32 15.78
CA GLY A 360 -1.90 3.73 16.31
C GLY A 360 -3.15 4.00 15.46
N LEU A 361 -2.99 4.04 14.14
CA LEU A 361 -4.02 4.23 13.13
C LEU A 361 -3.98 3.11 12.10
N GLU A 362 -5.04 2.94 11.31
CA GLU A 362 -5.13 1.93 10.26
C GLU A 362 -5.23 2.57 8.87
N ALA A 363 -4.34 2.20 7.96
CA ALA A 363 -4.43 2.55 6.55
C ALA A 363 -5.43 1.66 5.81
N ARG A 364 -6.26 2.27 4.94
CA ARG A 364 -7.13 1.59 3.98
C ARG A 364 -6.85 2.05 2.56
N THR A 365 -6.51 1.09 1.71
CA THR A 365 -6.05 1.28 0.32
C THR A 365 -7.03 0.65 -0.67
N PRO A 366 -8.17 1.31 -1.03
CA PRO A 366 -9.19 0.71 -1.89
C PRO A 366 -8.69 0.31 -3.28
N PHE A 367 -7.69 0.99 -3.84
CA PHE A 367 -7.10 0.63 -5.14
C PHE A 367 -6.44 -0.76 -5.14
N LEU A 368 -6.04 -1.27 -3.98
CA LEU A 368 -5.50 -2.63 -3.81
C LEU A 368 -6.57 -3.67 -3.47
N ASP A 369 -7.82 -3.36 -3.76
CA ASP A 369 -8.89 -4.34 -3.69
C ASP A 369 -8.68 -5.47 -4.72
N LYS A 370 -8.71 -6.73 -4.26
CA LYS A 370 -8.45 -7.88 -5.13
C LYS A 370 -9.37 -7.93 -6.35
N ALA A 371 -10.65 -7.62 -6.16
CA ALA A 371 -11.63 -7.61 -7.25
C ALA A 371 -11.36 -6.44 -8.22
N PHE A 372 -11.09 -5.24 -7.68
CA PHE A 372 -10.76 -4.07 -8.50
C PHE A 372 -9.49 -4.32 -9.33
N VAL A 373 -8.40 -4.76 -8.71
CA VAL A 373 -7.13 -5.02 -9.41
C VAL A 373 -7.30 -6.09 -10.48
N SER A 374 -7.97 -7.21 -10.14
CA SER A 374 -8.20 -8.30 -11.10
C SER A 374 -9.03 -7.84 -12.29
N MET A 375 -10.08 -7.08 -12.04
CA MET A 375 -10.91 -6.48 -13.08
C MET A 375 -10.11 -5.49 -13.93
N TYR A 376 -9.40 -4.55 -13.31
CA TYR A 376 -8.67 -3.49 -14.05
C TYR A 376 -7.56 -4.08 -14.93
N LEU A 377 -6.77 -5.03 -14.42
CA LEU A 377 -5.72 -5.69 -15.18
C LEU A 377 -6.25 -6.64 -16.27
N SER A 378 -7.50 -7.11 -16.16
CA SER A 378 -8.14 -7.89 -17.22
C SER A 378 -8.56 -7.06 -18.45
N ILE A 379 -8.68 -5.73 -18.31
CA ILE A 379 -8.93 -4.82 -19.43
C ILE A 379 -7.73 -4.89 -20.40
N PRO A 380 -7.94 -4.92 -21.72
CA PRO A 380 -6.86 -4.93 -22.70
C PRO A 380 -5.81 -3.86 -22.44
N ALA A 381 -4.55 -4.26 -22.43
CA ALA A 381 -3.43 -3.35 -22.14
C ALA A 381 -3.40 -2.14 -23.12
N SER A 382 -3.81 -2.35 -24.37
CA SER A 382 -3.94 -1.29 -25.38
C SER A 382 -4.97 -0.21 -25.03
N ILE A 383 -5.99 -0.54 -24.22
CA ILE A 383 -6.99 0.43 -23.72
C ILE A 383 -6.46 1.14 -22.46
N ARG A 384 -5.72 0.43 -21.61
CA ARG A 384 -5.16 0.99 -20.37
C ARG A 384 -3.93 1.86 -20.61
N CYS A 385 -3.13 1.55 -21.64
CA CYS A 385 -1.89 2.25 -21.96
C CYS A 385 -2.18 3.63 -22.56
N HIS A 386 -2.01 4.67 -21.76
CA HIS A 386 -2.25 6.06 -22.16
C HIS A 386 -1.29 6.57 -23.23
N LYS A 387 -0.06 6.03 -23.31
CA LYS A 387 0.92 6.40 -24.34
C LYS A 387 0.42 6.10 -25.75
N THR A 388 -0.19 4.95 -25.98
CA THR A 388 -0.67 4.52 -27.30
C THR A 388 -1.63 5.52 -27.91
N ASN A 389 -2.41 6.23 -27.07
CA ASN A 389 -3.43 7.18 -27.48
C ASN A 389 -3.00 8.65 -27.27
N ASN A 390 -1.74 8.92 -26.91
CA ASN A 390 -1.23 10.25 -26.57
C ASN A 390 -2.09 10.97 -25.51
N GLN A 391 -2.49 10.25 -24.48
CA GLN A 391 -3.38 10.68 -23.42
C GLN A 391 -2.60 10.96 -22.12
N ASN A 392 -3.25 11.62 -21.16
CA ASN A 392 -2.71 11.81 -19.82
C ASN A 392 -2.58 10.45 -19.11
N GLU A 393 -1.67 10.36 -18.16
CA GLU A 393 -1.56 9.18 -17.29
C GLU A 393 -2.90 8.87 -16.61
N LYS A 394 -3.20 7.58 -16.44
CA LYS A 394 -4.49 7.09 -15.89
C LYS A 394 -5.73 7.54 -16.66
N TYR A 395 -5.63 7.83 -17.96
CA TYR A 395 -6.73 8.37 -18.75
C TYR A 395 -8.02 7.55 -18.62
N LEU A 396 -7.92 6.22 -18.63
CA LEU A 396 -9.09 5.35 -18.51
C LEU A 396 -9.77 5.52 -17.14
N LEU A 397 -8.99 5.59 -16.05
CA LEU A 397 -9.52 5.86 -14.71
C LEU A 397 -10.17 7.25 -14.65
N ARG A 398 -9.49 8.31 -15.10
CA ARG A 398 -10.04 9.68 -15.15
C ARG A 398 -11.35 9.73 -15.93
N SER A 399 -11.38 9.09 -17.09
CA SER A 399 -12.57 9.02 -17.95
C SER A 399 -13.73 8.24 -17.33
N ALA A 400 -13.47 7.26 -16.46
CA ALA A 400 -14.50 6.53 -15.75
C ALA A 400 -15.25 7.41 -14.73
N PHE A 401 -14.62 8.47 -14.25
CA PHE A 401 -15.19 9.40 -13.27
C PHE A 401 -15.55 10.78 -13.85
N SER A 402 -15.27 11.01 -15.14
CA SER A 402 -15.66 12.24 -15.81
C SER A 402 -17.18 12.32 -15.91
N ASN A 403 -17.72 13.53 -15.81
CA ASN A 403 -19.16 13.83 -15.87
C ASN A 403 -20.02 13.23 -14.73
N MET A 404 -19.41 12.71 -13.67
CA MET A 404 -20.15 12.17 -12.51
C MET A 404 -20.35 13.21 -11.39
N GLY A 405 -19.77 14.40 -11.52
CA GLY A 405 -19.88 15.45 -10.49
C GLY A 405 -19.17 15.09 -9.17
N LEU A 406 -18.21 14.16 -9.20
CA LEU A 406 -17.50 13.67 -8.02
C LEU A 406 -16.26 14.49 -7.67
N LEU A 407 -15.68 15.17 -8.65
CA LEU A 407 -14.49 16.03 -8.49
C LEU A 407 -14.59 17.24 -9.43
N PRO A 408 -13.96 18.37 -9.09
CA PRO A 408 -13.71 19.45 -10.04
C PRO A 408 -12.83 18.97 -11.20
N ASP A 409 -13.12 19.45 -12.43
CA ASP A 409 -12.35 19.05 -13.62
C ASP A 409 -10.87 19.39 -13.52
N GLU A 410 -10.52 20.52 -12.90
CA GLU A 410 -9.11 20.92 -12.67
C GLU A 410 -8.33 19.92 -11.78
N VAL A 411 -9.01 19.17 -10.92
CA VAL A 411 -8.43 18.11 -10.10
C VAL A 411 -8.45 16.79 -10.85
N LEU A 412 -9.58 16.46 -11.50
CA LEU A 412 -9.75 15.23 -12.25
C LEU A 412 -8.71 15.11 -13.38
N TRP A 413 -8.34 16.23 -14.01
CA TRP A 413 -7.37 16.28 -15.11
C TRP A 413 -6.02 16.87 -14.72
N ARG A 414 -5.76 17.08 -13.42
CA ARG A 414 -4.45 17.52 -12.91
C ARG A 414 -3.36 16.55 -13.36
N THR A 415 -2.24 17.08 -13.86
CA THR A 415 -1.05 16.28 -14.15
C THR A 415 -0.54 15.58 -12.89
N LYS A 416 -0.10 14.33 -13.03
CA LYS A 416 0.44 13.56 -11.91
C LYS A 416 1.67 14.23 -11.31
N GLU A 417 1.64 14.41 -10.01
CA GLU A 417 2.78 14.76 -9.18
C GLU A 417 2.95 13.69 -8.09
N ALA A 418 4.19 13.26 -7.86
CA ALA A 418 4.46 12.32 -6.77
C ALA A 418 4.25 13.03 -5.43
N PHE A 419 3.71 12.35 -4.43
CA PHE A 419 3.47 12.93 -3.11
C PHE A 419 4.74 13.54 -2.51
N SER A 420 5.89 12.87 -2.64
CA SER A 420 7.19 13.40 -2.21
C SER A 420 7.61 14.72 -2.89
N ASP A 421 7.07 15.00 -4.07
CA ASP A 421 7.34 16.23 -4.80
C ASP A 421 6.26 17.30 -4.53
N GLY A 422 4.98 16.90 -4.45
CA GLY A 422 3.84 17.79 -4.23
C GLY A 422 3.78 18.46 -2.87
N ILE A 423 4.39 17.87 -1.84
CA ILE A 423 4.49 18.44 -0.49
C ILE A 423 5.42 19.66 -0.40
N SER A 424 6.26 19.89 -1.39
CA SER A 424 7.20 21.03 -1.46
C SER A 424 6.75 22.07 -2.48
N SER A 425 7.37 23.26 -2.46
CA SER A 425 7.11 24.28 -3.46
C SER A 425 7.64 23.87 -4.85
N LYS A 426 7.18 24.54 -5.91
CA LYS A 426 7.70 24.33 -7.27
C LYS A 426 9.16 24.76 -7.42
N ASP A 427 9.57 25.76 -6.68
CA ASP A 427 10.91 26.35 -6.79
C ASP A 427 12.00 25.48 -6.15
N LYS A 428 11.65 24.72 -5.09
CA LYS A 428 12.60 23.90 -4.35
C LYS A 428 11.93 22.60 -3.92
N SER A 429 12.25 21.52 -4.61
CA SER A 429 11.69 20.21 -4.32
C SER A 429 12.27 19.59 -3.05
N TRP A 430 11.50 18.72 -2.41
CA TRP A 430 11.90 18.02 -1.18
C TRP A 430 13.20 17.23 -1.37
N TYR A 431 13.38 16.53 -2.49
CA TYR A 431 14.63 15.80 -2.74
C TYR A 431 15.86 16.72 -2.82
N GLN A 432 15.71 17.93 -3.39
CA GLN A 432 16.81 18.93 -3.45
C GLN A 432 17.16 19.45 -2.06
N ILE A 433 16.15 19.64 -1.21
CA ILE A 433 16.35 20.07 0.20
C ILE A 433 17.18 19.02 0.94
N ILE A 434 16.78 17.76 0.86
CA ILE A 434 17.50 16.66 1.52
C ILE A 434 18.93 16.58 1.00
N GLN A 435 19.11 16.53 -0.32
CA GLN A 435 20.43 16.39 -0.93
C GLN A 435 21.36 17.55 -0.56
N SER A 436 20.84 18.78 -0.51
CA SER A 436 21.62 19.95 -0.08
C SER A 436 22.07 19.83 1.37
N ARG A 437 21.19 19.37 2.27
CA ARG A 437 21.53 19.22 3.70
C ARG A 437 22.53 18.10 3.92
N VAL A 438 22.28 16.95 3.34
CA VAL A 438 23.13 15.76 3.51
C VAL A 438 24.54 15.98 2.94
N LYS A 439 24.70 16.74 1.84
CA LYS A 439 26.02 17.07 1.29
C LYS A 439 26.91 17.90 2.23
N ASN A 440 26.32 18.60 3.20
CA ASN A 440 27.11 19.31 4.21
C ASN A 440 27.78 18.33 5.19
N ASP A 441 27.17 17.18 5.43
CA ASP A 441 27.65 16.18 6.39
C ASP A 441 28.44 15.05 5.70
N ILE A 442 28.03 14.68 4.47
CA ILE A 442 28.61 13.58 3.67
C ILE A 442 29.18 14.14 2.37
N SER A 443 30.48 14.42 2.37
CA SER A 443 31.19 14.84 1.16
C SER A 443 31.35 13.67 0.17
N ASP A 444 31.61 13.99 -1.11
CA ASP A 444 31.86 12.97 -2.16
C ASP A 444 33.01 12.02 -1.79
N LYS A 445 34.04 12.52 -1.08
CA LYS A 445 35.14 11.71 -0.59
C LYS A 445 34.68 10.71 0.47
N VAL A 446 33.84 11.14 1.41
CA VAL A 446 33.23 10.27 2.43
C VAL A 446 32.37 9.21 1.75
N LEU A 447 31.48 9.61 0.81
CA LEU A 447 30.67 8.67 0.05
C LEU A 447 31.52 7.60 -0.64
N LEU A 448 32.57 7.99 -1.36
CA LEU A 448 33.45 7.05 -2.06
C LEU A 448 34.14 6.05 -1.12
N CYS A 449 34.54 6.50 0.08
CA CYS A 449 35.18 5.63 1.08
C CYS A 449 34.19 4.69 1.76
N GLU A 450 32.99 5.20 2.11
CA GLU A 450 32.01 4.43 2.90
C GLU A 450 31.22 3.44 2.03
N ARG A 451 30.87 3.81 0.78
CA ARG A 451 30.09 2.94 -0.12
C ARG A 451 30.75 1.60 -0.42
N ILE A 452 32.07 1.49 -0.31
CA ILE A 452 32.80 0.26 -0.58
C ILE A 452 32.46 -0.84 0.44
N LYS A 453 32.02 -0.47 1.64
CA LYS A 453 31.61 -1.41 2.69
C LYS A 453 30.34 -2.19 2.31
N TYR A 454 29.54 -1.67 1.38
CA TYR A 454 28.26 -2.23 1.00
C TYR A 454 28.36 -3.03 -0.29
N LYS A 455 28.12 -4.33 -0.19
CA LYS A 455 28.05 -5.22 -1.36
C LYS A 455 26.67 -5.24 -2.00
N TYR A 456 25.65 -4.95 -1.19
CA TYR A 456 24.24 -5.02 -1.56
C TYR A 456 23.54 -3.69 -1.31
N CYS A 457 22.65 -3.26 -2.21
CA CYS A 457 22.03 -1.91 -2.21
C CYS A 457 23.10 -0.85 -1.93
N ARG A 458 24.14 -0.87 -2.74
CA ARG A 458 25.29 0.02 -2.58
C ARG A 458 24.86 1.46 -2.75
N PRO A 459 25.14 2.35 -1.79
CA PRO A 459 24.79 3.76 -1.92
C PRO A 459 25.54 4.41 -3.08
N ASP A 460 24.83 5.06 -3.98
CA ASP A 460 25.37 5.84 -5.10
C ASP A 460 25.29 7.35 -4.86
N THR A 461 24.50 7.77 -3.89
CA THR A 461 24.34 9.15 -3.47
C THR A 461 24.61 9.33 -1.98
N ALA A 462 24.96 10.57 -1.56
CA ALA A 462 25.13 10.91 -0.15
C ALA A 462 23.83 10.65 0.65
N GLU A 463 22.67 10.90 0.05
CA GLU A 463 21.38 10.65 0.67
C GLU A 463 21.15 9.16 0.93
N GLN A 464 21.44 8.28 -0.04
CA GLN A 464 21.36 6.84 0.15
C GLN A 464 22.28 6.35 1.27
N LEU A 465 23.48 6.91 1.36
CA LEU A 465 24.42 6.58 2.44
C LEU A 465 23.86 7.05 3.80
N TYR A 466 23.36 8.28 3.88
CA TYR A 466 22.77 8.84 5.09
C TYR A 466 21.62 7.97 5.63
N TYR A 467 20.68 7.55 4.75
CA TYR A 467 19.58 6.67 5.15
C TYR A 467 20.08 5.29 5.58
N ARG A 468 21.07 4.77 4.88
CA ARG A 468 21.68 3.48 5.20
C ARG A 468 22.36 3.49 6.58
N GLU A 469 23.09 4.54 6.92
CA GLU A 469 23.76 4.67 8.21
C GLU A 469 22.76 4.76 9.37
N ILE A 470 21.66 5.53 9.19
CA ILE A 470 20.58 5.60 10.19
C ILE A 470 19.95 4.21 10.37
N TYR A 471 19.63 3.54 9.27
CA TYR A 471 19.03 2.22 9.30
C TYR A 471 19.93 1.18 10.00
N GLU A 472 21.21 1.16 9.68
CA GLU A 472 22.15 0.23 10.31
C GLU A 472 22.39 0.53 11.79
N LYS A 473 22.37 1.81 12.19
CA LYS A 473 22.44 2.20 13.59
C LYS A 473 21.21 1.72 14.38
N GLU A 474 20.03 1.82 13.80
CA GLU A 474 18.78 1.37 14.45
C GLU A 474 18.65 -0.16 14.45
N PHE A 475 19.01 -0.79 13.35
CA PHE A 475 18.90 -2.24 13.13
C PHE A 475 20.27 -2.94 13.09
N HIS A 476 21.27 -2.41 13.84
CA HIS A 476 22.67 -2.90 13.84
C HIS A 476 22.81 -4.39 14.18
N THR A 477 21.79 -4.99 14.74
CA THR A 477 21.71 -6.42 15.02
C THR A 477 21.42 -7.25 13.77
N VAL A 478 20.98 -6.62 12.69
CA VAL A 478 20.63 -7.31 11.44
C VAL A 478 21.84 -7.36 10.49
N LYS A 479 23.01 -7.81 10.98
CA LYS A 479 24.19 -8.07 10.14
C LYS A 479 23.93 -9.01 8.97
N TYR A 480 22.76 -9.65 8.94
CA TYR A 480 22.29 -10.62 7.96
C TYR A 480 20.98 -10.21 7.30
N LEU A 481 20.75 -8.88 7.12
CA LEU A 481 19.69 -8.46 6.22
C LEU A 481 19.94 -9.06 4.85
N ASN A 482 19.28 -10.19 4.66
CA ASN A 482 19.19 -10.78 3.35
C ASN A 482 18.57 -9.76 2.38
N THR A 483 19.06 -9.83 1.17
CA THR A 483 18.49 -9.21 -0.04
C THR A 483 16.96 -9.29 -0.12
N GLU A 484 16.32 -10.14 0.66
CA GLU A 484 14.90 -10.45 0.68
C GLU A 484 14.02 -9.49 1.53
N CYS A 485 14.64 -8.61 2.35
CA CYS A 485 13.86 -7.58 3.09
C CYS A 485 13.79 -6.26 2.32
N ILE A 486 14.85 -5.89 1.60
CA ILE A 486 14.93 -4.70 0.74
C ILE A 486 15.65 -5.15 -0.53
N PRO A 487 14.92 -5.53 -1.59
CA PRO A 487 15.51 -6.21 -2.75
C PRO A 487 16.39 -5.28 -3.59
N HIS A 488 16.03 -4.01 -3.73
CA HIS A 488 16.73 -2.99 -4.49
C HIS A 488 16.21 -1.61 -4.10
N PHE A 489 16.88 -0.54 -4.53
CA PHE A 489 16.29 0.80 -4.50
C PHE A 489 15.20 0.91 -5.56
N TRP A 490 14.08 1.52 -5.19
CA TRP A 490 13.03 1.80 -6.15
C TRP A 490 13.50 2.84 -7.16
N MET A 491 13.44 2.50 -8.43
CA MET A 491 13.82 3.38 -9.55
C MET A 491 12.81 3.24 -10.71
N PRO A 492 12.55 4.33 -11.45
CA PRO A 492 11.72 4.27 -12.64
C PRO A 492 12.34 3.36 -13.71
N ARG A 493 11.51 2.52 -14.33
CA ARG A 493 11.91 1.68 -15.46
C ARG A 493 11.80 2.47 -16.78
N PHE A 494 12.35 1.98 -17.87
CA PHE A 494 12.31 2.55 -19.22
C PHE A 494 13.05 3.88 -19.41
N VAL A 495 13.72 4.38 -18.41
CA VAL A 495 14.51 5.61 -18.44
C VAL A 495 15.84 5.40 -17.72
N ASP A 496 16.88 6.09 -18.20
CA ASP A 496 18.15 6.17 -17.48
C ASP A 496 18.07 7.33 -16.48
N ALA A 497 17.51 7.04 -15.32
CA ALA A 497 17.29 8.03 -14.26
C ALA A 497 18.35 7.88 -13.16
N THR A 498 18.95 8.99 -12.77
CA THR A 498 19.89 9.06 -11.64
C THR A 498 19.22 9.29 -10.29
N ASP A 499 17.95 9.66 -10.30
CA ASP A 499 17.11 9.90 -9.13
C ASP A 499 15.67 9.42 -9.40
N SER A 500 14.98 9.00 -8.35
CA SER A 500 13.61 8.48 -8.45
C SER A 500 12.53 9.57 -8.58
N SER A 501 12.86 10.86 -8.33
CA SER A 501 11.90 11.96 -8.44
C SER A 501 11.42 12.14 -9.89
N ALA A 502 10.10 12.22 -10.07
CA ALA A 502 9.47 12.50 -11.37
C ALA A 502 9.90 13.85 -11.96
N ARG A 503 10.27 14.83 -11.12
CA ARG A 503 10.74 16.17 -11.53
C ARG A 503 12.07 16.13 -12.29
N THR A 504 12.82 15.02 -12.22
CA THR A 504 14.05 14.83 -12.99
C THR A 504 13.79 14.41 -14.43
N LEU A 505 12.60 13.89 -14.75
CA LEU A 505 12.24 13.38 -16.07
C LEU A 505 11.92 14.50 -17.07
N ASP A 506 12.38 14.35 -18.31
CA ASP A 506 12.13 15.34 -19.37
C ASP A 506 10.64 15.50 -19.70
N ILE A 507 9.85 14.44 -19.58
CA ILE A 507 8.41 14.51 -19.81
C ILE A 507 7.72 15.41 -18.77
N TYR A 508 8.14 15.36 -17.51
CA TYR A 508 7.61 16.24 -16.47
C TYR A 508 7.87 17.71 -16.81
N LYS A 509 9.08 18.02 -17.28
CA LYS A 509 9.45 19.39 -17.70
C LYS A 509 8.62 19.87 -18.88
N LYS A 510 8.42 19.01 -19.91
CA LYS A 510 7.62 19.33 -21.11
C LYS A 510 6.14 19.56 -20.82
N VAL A 511 5.54 18.82 -19.89
CA VAL A 511 4.12 18.95 -19.54
C VAL A 511 3.89 20.22 -18.70
N ASN A 512 4.80 20.58 -17.82
CA ASN A 512 4.67 21.76 -16.96
C ASN A 512 5.20 23.07 -17.59
N SER A 513 5.76 23.02 -18.81
CA SER A 513 6.17 24.19 -19.58
C SER A 513 5.10 24.70 -20.56
N LYS A 514 3.96 24.02 -20.64
CA LYS A 514 2.77 24.39 -21.40
C LYS A 514 1.74 25.08 -20.49
#